data_f5854ea520c4f907d018c29fce6c3906
#
_entry.id   f5854ea520c4f907d018c29fce6c3906
#
_cell.length_a   1.000
_cell.length_b   1.000
_cell.length_c   1.000
_cell.angle_alpha   90.00
_cell.angle_beta   90.00
_cell.angle_gamma   90.00
#
_symmetry.space_group_name_H-M   'P 1'
#
loop_
_entity.id
_entity.type
_entity.pdbx_description
1 polymer ?
#
loop_
_entity_poly.entity_id
_entity_poly.type
_entity_poly.pdbx_seq_one_letter_code
_entity_poly.pdbx_strand_id
1 'polypeptide(L)'
;MNAAAQLAAVLTLSLAAAGTTYWIKGPPDRMVHCDPATLKPDEVCLERVMNEWHGRVLWVDARSRDDWQRNGLAAAALWNLDTNEDMLTFEADIAGRMLDGARVVVYCNNENCGSSRQVAERIKALQLGNEVFVLYGGWRALAAAKLTKDLQPK
;
A
#
# COMPACT_ATOMS: atom_id res chain seq x y z
N MET A 1 34.28 29.44 -28.40
CA MET A 1 33.09 28.53 -28.42
C MET A 1 31.88 29.39 -28.70
N ASN A 2 31.10 29.07 -29.73
CA ASN A 2 29.85 29.80 -30.01
C ASN A 2 28.72 29.36 -29.07
N ALA A 3 27.72 30.20 -28.86
CA ALA A 3 26.65 29.97 -27.92
C ALA A 3 25.89 28.62 -28.16
N ALA A 4 25.78 28.20 -29.43
CA ALA A 4 25.17 26.95 -29.80
C ALA A 4 25.95 25.72 -29.28
N ALA A 5 27.27 25.74 -29.33
CA ALA A 5 28.11 24.66 -28.80
C ALA A 5 28.04 24.58 -27.26
N GLN A 6 27.96 25.74 -26.59
CA GLN A 6 27.77 25.78 -25.13
C GLN A 6 26.41 25.21 -24.69
N LEU A 7 25.33 25.57 -25.39
CA LEU A 7 23.99 25.04 -25.14
C LEU A 7 23.95 23.53 -25.39
N ALA A 8 24.54 23.03 -26.46
CA ALA A 8 24.59 21.59 -26.72
C ALA A 8 25.35 20.83 -25.62
N ALA A 9 26.50 21.37 -25.16
CA ALA A 9 27.27 20.78 -24.08
C ALA A 9 26.50 20.74 -22.76
N VAL A 10 25.78 21.80 -22.41
CA VAL A 10 24.95 21.84 -21.18
C VAL A 10 23.81 20.82 -21.26
N LEU A 11 23.11 20.74 -22.41
CA LEU A 11 22.03 19.79 -22.60
C LEU A 11 22.50 18.33 -22.52
N THR A 12 23.60 17.99 -23.14
CA THR A 12 24.15 16.62 -23.10
C THR A 12 24.61 16.22 -21.70
N LEU A 13 25.27 17.13 -20.97
CA LEU A 13 25.67 16.88 -19.57
C LEU A 13 24.47 16.74 -18.64
N SER A 14 23.43 17.54 -18.82
CA SER A 14 22.21 17.47 -18.01
C SER A 14 21.45 16.16 -18.25
N LEU A 15 21.32 15.73 -19.51
CA LEU A 15 20.70 14.45 -19.87
C LEU A 15 21.49 13.25 -19.34
N ALA A 16 22.82 13.30 -19.43
CA ALA A 16 23.68 12.26 -18.89
C ALA A 16 23.57 12.17 -17.36
N ALA A 17 23.58 13.31 -16.67
CA ALA A 17 23.43 13.37 -15.20
C ALA A 17 22.03 12.87 -14.73
N ALA A 18 20.97 13.29 -15.43
CA ALA A 18 19.62 12.85 -15.14
C ALA A 18 19.44 11.35 -15.39
N GLY A 19 19.98 10.85 -16.50
CA GLY A 19 19.93 9.42 -16.85
C GLY A 19 20.69 8.54 -15.86
N THR A 20 21.89 8.95 -15.45
CA THR A 20 22.67 8.21 -14.46
C THR A 20 22.01 8.23 -13.08
N THR A 21 21.45 9.36 -12.67
CA THR A 21 20.72 9.46 -11.39
C THR A 21 19.49 8.56 -11.39
N TYR A 22 18.74 8.57 -12.49
CA TYR A 22 17.56 7.69 -12.65
C TYR A 22 17.95 6.20 -12.62
N TRP A 23 19.07 5.85 -13.23
CA TRP A 23 19.55 4.46 -13.32
C TRP A 23 20.06 3.93 -11.97
N ILE A 24 20.71 4.80 -11.18
CA ILE A 24 21.29 4.42 -9.86
C ILE A 24 20.26 4.47 -8.75
N LYS A 25 19.38 5.50 -8.73
CA LYS A 25 18.42 5.73 -7.65
C LYS A 25 17.01 5.25 -7.97
N GLY A 26 16.74 4.87 -9.23
CA GLY A 26 15.39 4.59 -9.69
C GLY A 26 14.52 5.86 -9.86
N PRO A 27 13.25 5.69 -10.25
CA PRO A 27 12.30 6.79 -10.28
C PRO A 27 12.14 7.37 -8.88
N PRO A 28 11.92 8.70 -8.76
CA PRO A 28 11.68 9.32 -7.45
C PRO A 28 10.48 8.65 -6.78
N ASP A 29 10.66 8.24 -5.53
CA ASP A 29 9.57 7.73 -4.71
C ASP A 29 8.50 8.83 -4.62
N ARG A 30 7.37 8.58 -5.24
CA ARG A 30 6.20 9.44 -5.07
C ARG A 30 5.65 9.15 -3.68
N MET A 31 6.08 9.93 -2.69
CA MET A 31 5.47 9.85 -1.37
C MET A 31 3.97 10.05 -1.53
N VAL A 32 3.21 9.10 -1.02
CA VAL A 32 1.74 9.21 -0.98
C VAL A 32 1.43 10.21 0.12
N HIS A 33 1.14 11.45 -0.27
CA HIS A 33 0.68 12.46 0.68
C HIS A 33 -0.77 12.19 1.04
N CYS A 34 -1.05 11.93 2.31
CA CYS A 34 -2.39 11.72 2.82
C CYS A 34 -2.83 12.96 3.60
N ASP A 35 -3.87 13.63 3.12
CA ASP A 35 -4.51 14.73 3.84
C ASP A 35 -5.76 14.19 4.58
N PRO A 36 -5.76 14.16 5.92
CA PRO A 36 -6.90 13.68 6.69
C PRO A 36 -8.21 14.38 6.40
N ALA A 37 -8.16 15.65 5.93
CA ALA A 37 -9.36 16.44 5.61
C ALA A 37 -10.05 15.98 4.32
N THR A 38 -9.36 15.25 3.45
CA THR A 38 -9.87 14.80 2.14
C THR A 38 -10.23 13.32 2.09
N LEU A 39 -10.05 12.60 3.21
CA LEU A 39 -10.35 11.18 3.29
C LEU A 39 -11.84 10.91 3.08
N LYS A 40 -12.12 9.83 2.37
CA LYS A 40 -13.48 9.28 2.30
C LYS A 40 -13.83 8.60 3.63
N PRO A 41 -15.13 8.38 3.88
CA PRO A 41 -15.55 7.58 5.04
C PRO A 41 -14.79 6.24 5.09
N ASP A 42 -14.33 5.86 6.26
CA ASP A 42 -13.56 4.64 6.52
C ASP A 42 -12.17 4.56 5.86
N GLU A 43 -11.67 5.64 5.29
CA GLU A 43 -10.27 5.72 4.88
C GLU A 43 -9.37 6.19 6.03
N VAL A 44 -8.13 5.69 6.04
CA VAL A 44 -7.14 6.06 7.05
C VAL A 44 -5.77 6.31 6.43
N CYS A 45 -5.08 7.34 6.91
CA CYS A 45 -3.67 7.59 6.57
C CYS A 45 -2.76 6.57 7.26
N LEU A 46 -1.70 6.14 6.58
CA LEU A 46 -0.68 5.27 7.18
C LEU A 46 -0.05 5.87 8.44
N GLU A 47 0.20 7.19 8.44
CA GLU A 47 0.75 7.92 9.58
C GLU A 47 -0.10 7.75 10.84
N ARG A 48 -1.41 7.80 10.72
CA ARG A 48 -2.33 7.57 11.84
C ARG A 48 -2.22 6.14 12.36
N VAL A 49 -2.19 5.16 11.46
CA VAL A 49 -2.04 3.74 11.84
C VAL A 49 -0.73 3.50 12.58
N MET A 50 0.37 4.12 12.13
CA MET A 50 1.68 3.91 12.72
C MET A 50 1.89 4.70 14.01
N ASN A 51 1.46 5.97 14.05
CA ASN A 51 1.73 6.87 15.17
C ASN A 51 0.71 6.73 16.31
N GLU A 52 -0.60 6.66 15.98
CA GLU A 52 -1.65 6.60 17.01
C GLU A 52 -1.96 5.15 17.42
N TRP A 53 -1.97 4.22 16.46
CA TRP A 53 -2.30 2.81 16.73
C TRP A 53 -1.07 1.92 16.86
N HIS A 54 0.12 2.50 16.70
CA HIS A 54 1.42 1.80 16.81
C HIS A 54 1.53 0.57 15.90
N GLY A 55 0.86 0.59 14.74
CA GLY A 55 0.80 -0.53 13.81
C GLY A 55 0.02 -1.75 14.34
N ARG A 56 -0.61 -1.65 15.52
CA ARG A 56 -1.38 -2.76 16.13
C ARG A 56 -2.75 -2.87 15.51
N VAL A 57 -2.78 -3.39 14.28
CA VAL A 57 -3.98 -3.62 13.48
C VAL A 57 -3.87 -4.96 12.77
N LEU A 58 -4.99 -5.53 12.41
CA LEU A 58 -5.04 -6.64 11.46
C LEU A 58 -4.93 -6.08 10.04
N TRP A 59 -3.80 -6.33 9.40
CA TRP A 59 -3.58 -5.97 8.01
C TRP A 59 -4.21 -6.99 7.07
N VAL A 60 -4.97 -6.52 6.08
CA VAL A 60 -5.58 -7.36 5.05
C VAL A 60 -5.17 -6.87 3.66
N ASP A 61 -4.52 -7.75 2.90
CA ASP A 61 -4.11 -7.50 1.52
C ASP A 61 -5.22 -7.94 0.56
N ALA A 62 -5.81 -6.97 -0.16
CA ALA A 62 -6.87 -7.22 -1.14
C ALA A 62 -6.34 -7.38 -2.58
N ARG A 63 -5.03 -7.53 -2.75
CA ARG A 63 -4.38 -7.76 -4.04
C ARG A 63 -4.39 -9.25 -4.42
N SER A 64 -3.82 -9.57 -5.59
CA SER A 64 -3.63 -10.95 -5.99
C SER A 64 -2.75 -11.74 -5.01
N ARG A 65 -2.90 -13.06 -4.97
CA ARG A 65 -2.04 -13.95 -4.17
C ARG A 65 -0.56 -13.78 -4.52
N ASP A 66 -0.24 -13.64 -5.81
CA ASP A 66 1.14 -13.44 -6.28
C ASP A 66 1.75 -12.14 -5.74
N ASP A 67 0.98 -11.04 -5.74
CA ASP A 67 1.43 -9.76 -5.20
C ASP A 67 1.62 -9.82 -3.68
N TRP A 68 0.68 -10.44 -2.97
CA TRP A 68 0.77 -10.66 -1.53
C TRP A 68 2.00 -11.49 -1.14
N GLN A 69 2.29 -12.56 -1.88
CA GLN A 69 3.46 -13.42 -1.64
C GLN A 69 4.75 -12.68 -1.96
N ARG A 70 4.80 -11.98 -3.09
CA ARG A 70 6.00 -11.30 -3.59
C ARG A 70 6.40 -10.12 -2.70
N ASN A 71 5.47 -9.23 -2.41
CA ASN A 71 5.79 -7.95 -1.77
C ASN A 71 4.69 -7.40 -0.84
N GLY A 72 3.86 -8.24 -0.27
CA GLY A 72 2.91 -7.84 0.77
C GLY A 72 3.58 -7.52 2.11
N LEU A 73 2.83 -7.02 3.07
CA LEU A 73 3.27 -6.95 4.46
C LEU A 73 3.47 -8.37 5.03
N ALA A 74 4.51 -8.56 5.84
CA ALA A 74 4.83 -9.87 6.38
C ALA A 74 3.70 -10.48 7.24
N ALA A 75 2.96 -9.64 7.97
CA ALA A 75 1.88 -10.05 8.87
C ALA A 75 0.48 -9.92 8.25
N ALA A 76 0.35 -9.49 6.98
CA ALA A 76 -0.95 -9.29 6.36
C ALA A 76 -1.62 -10.63 6.03
N ALA A 77 -2.90 -10.75 6.38
CA ALA A 77 -3.77 -11.79 5.87
C ALA A 77 -4.14 -11.47 4.41
N LEU A 78 -4.37 -12.48 3.60
CA LEU A 78 -4.87 -12.32 2.24
C LEU A 78 -6.40 -12.43 2.23
N TRP A 79 -7.05 -11.48 1.57
CA TRP A 79 -8.43 -11.60 1.13
C TRP A 79 -8.63 -10.83 -0.17
N ASN A 80 -8.49 -11.50 -1.29
CA ASN A 80 -8.74 -10.92 -2.60
C ASN A 80 -10.16 -11.26 -3.10
N LEU A 81 -10.50 -10.78 -4.30
CA LEU A 81 -11.79 -11.01 -4.93
C LEU A 81 -11.69 -11.94 -6.14
N ASP A 82 -10.61 -12.71 -6.25
CA ASP A 82 -10.43 -13.68 -7.34
C ASP A 82 -11.44 -14.83 -7.17
N THR A 83 -12.22 -15.10 -8.21
CA THR A 83 -13.24 -16.15 -8.22
C THR A 83 -12.67 -17.57 -8.16
N ASN A 84 -11.39 -17.73 -8.40
CA ASN A 84 -10.69 -19.01 -8.28
C ASN A 84 -10.21 -19.30 -6.84
N GLU A 85 -10.35 -18.33 -5.94
CA GLU A 85 -9.95 -18.47 -4.54
C GLU A 85 -11.13 -18.91 -3.66
N ASP A 86 -10.79 -19.57 -2.58
CA ASP A 86 -11.81 -20.00 -1.60
C ASP A 86 -12.16 -18.86 -0.64
N MET A 87 -13.26 -18.19 -0.91
CA MET A 87 -13.74 -17.07 -0.09
C MET A 87 -14.04 -17.47 1.35
N LEU A 88 -14.54 -18.69 1.58
CA LEU A 88 -14.85 -19.17 2.93
C LEU A 88 -13.60 -19.34 3.78
N THR A 89 -12.50 -19.78 3.16
CA THR A 89 -11.19 -19.85 3.85
C THR A 89 -10.70 -18.47 4.26
N PHE A 90 -10.85 -17.44 3.41
CA PHE A 90 -10.49 -16.07 3.76
C PHE A 90 -11.36 -15.53 4.89
N GLU A 91 -12.67 -15.72 4.81
CA GLU A 91 -13.61 -15.31 5.86
C GLU A 91 -13.26 -15.95 7.21
N ALA A 92 -13.00 -17.25 7.23
CA ALA A 92 -12.65 -17.97 8.45
C ALA A 92 -11.32 -17.49 9.06
N ASP A 93 -10.27 -17.26 8.24
CA ASP A 93 -8.97 -16.76 8.72
C ASP A 93 -9.11 -15.36 9.31
N ILE A 94 -9.79 -14.45 8.61
CA ILE A 94 -9.99 -13.08 9.08
C ILE A 94 -10.87 -13.07 10.33
N ALA A 95 -11.98 -13.79 10.35
CA ALA A 95 -12.87 -13.87 11.52
C ALA A 95 -12.11 -14.37 12.76
N GLY A 96 -11.27 -15.41 12.60
CA GLY A 96 -10.45 -15.93 13.69
C GLY A 96 -9.47 -14.88 14.25
N ARG A 97 -8.83 -14.08 13.39
CA ARG A 97 -7.89 -13.02 13.80
C ARG A 97 -8.60 -11.78 14.38
N MET A 98 -9.86 -11.55 14.04
CA MET A 98 -10.65 -10.44 14.57
C MET A 98 -11.12 -10.65 16.01
N LEU A 99 -11.08 -11.86 16.53
CA LEU A 99 -11.51 -12.19 17.91
C LEU A 99 -10.73 -11.42 18.98
N ASP A 100 -9.50 -10.99 18.68
CA ASP A 100 -8.68 -10.18 19.58
C ASP A 100 -9.12 -8.71 19.66
N GLY A 101 -10.18 -8.30 18.95
CA GLY A 101 -10.72 -6.95 18.95
C GLY A 101 -9.87 -5.92 18.22
N ALA A 102 -8.89 -6.36 17.41
CA ALA A 102 -8.02 -5.48 16.67
C ALA A 102 -8.79 -4.70 15.58
N ARG A 103 -8.38 -3.45 15.32
CA ARG A 103 -8.82 -2.71 14.13
C ARG A 103 -8.33 -3.42 12.89
N VAL A 104 -9.12 -3.39 11.84
CA VAL A 104 -8.76 -3.99 10.54
C VAL A 104 -8.41 -2.89 9.55
N VAL A 105 -7.29 -3.03 8.86
CA VAL A 105 -6.88 -2.10 7.80
C VAL A 105 -6.66 -2.87 6.51
N VAL A 106 -7.53 -2.62 5.54
CA VAL A 106 -7.51 -3.27 4.21
C VAL A 106 -6.74 -2.39 3.23
N TYR A 107 -5.85 -2.97 2.44
CA TYR A 107 -5.14 -2.26 1.39
C TYR A 107 -5.15 -3.02 0.06
N CYS A 108 -5.00 -2.29 -1.04
CA CYS A 108 -4.77 -2.82 -2.38
C CYS A 108 -3.63 -2.05 -3.05
N ASN A 109 -3.54 -2.02 -4.39
CA ASN A 109 -2.39 -1.42 -5.08
C ASN A 109 -2.25 0.09 -4.89
N ASN A 110 -3.37 0.85 -4.93
CA ASN A 110 -3.38 2.31 -4.88
C ASN A 110 -4.71 2.87 -4.35
N GLU A 111 -4.82 4.20 -4.25
CA GLU A 111 -5.97 4.92 -3.71
C GLU A 111 -7.28 4.75 -4.50
N ASN A 112 -7.19 4.41 -5.78
CA ASN A 112 -8.37 4.25 -6.66
C ASN A 112 -8.83 2.79 -6.80
N CYS A 113 -8.23 1.88 -6.02
CA CYS A 113 -8.54 0.47 -6.08
C CYS A 113 -9.86 0.16 -5.38
N GLY A 114 -10.85 -0.30 -6.14
CA GLY A 114 -12.17 -0.68 -5.61
C GLY A 114 -12.16 -1.95 -4.77
N SER A 115 -11.16 -2.84 -4.95
CA SER A 115 -11.14 -4.15 -4.29
C SER A 115 -10.98 -4.04 -2.78
N SER A 116 -10.12 -3.14 -2.27
CA SER A 116 -9.97 -2.94 -0.81
C SER A 116 -11.27 -2.49 -0.15
N ARG A 117 -12.03 -1.63 -0.82
CA ARG A 117 -13.34 -1.19 -0.32
C ARG A 117 -14.36 -2.33 -0.30
N GLN A 118 -14.43 -3.12 -1.37
CA GLN A 118 -15.33 -4.28 -1.42
C GLN A 118 -14.97 -5.33 -0.36
N VAL A 119 -13.68 -5.59 -0.15
CA VAL A 119 -13.22 -6.50 0.90
C VAL A 119 -13.55 -5.92 2.28
N ALA A 120 -13.33 -4.63 2.52
CA ALA A 120 -13.68 -3.98 3.77
C ALA A 120 -15.19 -4.11 4.08
N GLU A 121 -16.06 -3.92 3.08
CA GLU A 121 -17.51 -4.11 3.25
C GLU A 121 -17.88 -5.58 3.59
N ARG A 122 -17.21 -6.55 2.97
CA ARG A 122 -17.42 -7.96 3.33
C ARG A 122 -16.99 -8.26 4.77
N ILE A 123 -15.85 -7.70 5.21
CA ILE A 123 -15.39 -7.85 6.60
C ILE A 123 -16.38 -7.21 7.58
N LYS A 124 -16.90 -6.02 7.28
CA LYS A 124 -17.96 -5.38 8.10
C LYS A 124 -19.22 -6.23 8.17
N ALA A 125 -19.58 -6.92 7.08
CA ALA A 125 -20.74 -7.81 7.05
C ALA A 125 -20.64 -9.02 7.98
N LEU A 126 -19.44 -9.38 8.46
CA LEU A 126 -19.25 -10.41 9.49
C LEU A 126 -19.78 -9.98 10.87
N GLN A 127 -20.02 -8.70 11.09
CA GLN A 127 -20.62 -8.11 12.30
C GLN A 127 -19.89 -8.49 13.61
N LEU A 128 -18.57 -8.63 13.56
CA LEU A 128 -17.75 -8.99 14.73
C LEU A 128 -17.41 -7.78 15.62
N GLY A 129 -17.94 -6.59 15.30
CA GLY A 129 -17.78 -5.38 16.12
C GLY A 129 -16.47 -4.64 15.96
N ASN A 130 -15.56 -5.11 15.11
CA ASN A 130 -14.27 -4.45 14.85
C ASN A 130 -14.42 -3.22 13.94
N GLU A 131 -13.61 -2.21 14.18
CA GLU A 131 -13.49 -1.07 13.26
C GLU A 131 -12.71 -1.49 12.01
N VAL A 132 -13.24 -1.24 10.81
CA VAL A 132 -12.65 -1.63 9.53
C VAL A 132 -12.38 -0.39 8.68
N PHE A 133 -11.12 -0.22 8.28
CA PHE A 133 -10.64 0.90 7.49
C PHE A 133 -10.01 0.45 6.18
N VAL A 134 -9.95 1.37 5.23
CA VAL A 134 -9.21 1.24 3.97
C VAL A 134 -8.00 2.15 4.02
N LEU A 135 -6.80 1.61 3.74
CA LEU A 135 -5.58 2.39 3.73
C LEU A 135 -5.55 3.33 2.51
N TYR A 136 -5.46 4.64 2.76
CA TYR A 136 -5.22 5.61 1.70
C TYR A 136 -3.84 5.38 1.05
N GLY A 137 -3.79 5.42 -0.28
CA GLY A 137 -2.55 5.12 -1.03
C GLY A 137 -2.20 3.63 -1.14
N GLY A 138 -2.90 2.77 -0.39
CA GLY A 138 -2.76 1.32 -0.48
C GLY A 138 -1.32 0.83 -0.32
N TRP A 139 -0.93 -0.19 -1.09
CA TRP A 139 0.42 -0.76 -1.08
C TRP A 139 1.53 0.27 -1.35
N ARG A 140 1.25 1.29 -2.17
CA ARG A 140 2.24 2.35 -2.45
C ARG A 140 2.65 3.11 -1.20
N ALA A 141 1.70 3.39 -0.28
CA ALA A 141 2.00 4.04 0.98
C ALA A 141 2.90 3.16 1.86
N LEU A 142 2.62 1.84 1.90
CA LEU A 142 3.42 0.87 2.64
C LEU A 142 4.84 0.71 2.04
N ALA A 143 4.95 0.66 0.71
CA ALA A 143 6.22 0.56 0.01
C ALA A 143 7.10 1.82 0.22
N ALA A 144 6.50 3.01 0.12
CA ALA A 144 7.20 4.27 0.40
C ALA A 144 7.72 4.34 1.85
N ALA A 145 6.97 3.77 2.79
CA ALA A 145 7.38 3.63 4.20
C ALA A 145 8.32 2.44 4.47
N LYS A 146 8.72 1.67 3.44
CA LYS A 146 9.62 0.49 3.53
C LYS A 146 9.10 -0.61 4.47
N LEU A 147 7.80 -0.79 4.53
CA LEU A 147 7.14 -1.80 5.37
C LEU A 147 6.88 -3.12 4.63
N THR A 148 7.10 -3.18 3.32
CA THR A 148 6.86 -4.36 2.49
C THR A 148 8.03 -5.34 2.50
N LYS A 149 7.76 -6.62 2.20
CA LYS A 149 8.77 -7.71 2.25
C LYS A 149 10.02 -7.44 1.40
N ASP A 150 9.87 -6.87 0.21
CA ASP A 150 10.96 -6.64 -0.74
C ASP A 150 11.93 -5.54 -0.34
N LEU A 151 11.50 -4.65 0.55
CA LEU A 151 12.27 -3.46 0.96
C LEU A 151 12.88 -3.60 2.34
N GLN A 152 12.73 -4.75 3.00
CA GLN A 152 13.44 -5.02 4.23
C GLN A 152 14.89 -5.40 3.90
N PRO A 153 15.89 -4.69 4.41
CA PRO A 153 17.29 -5.09 4.25
C PRO A 153 17.47 -6.49 4.88
N LYS A 154 18.10 -7.38 4.09
CA LYS A 154 18.55 -8.70 4.58
C LYS A 154 19.65 -8.55 5.62
#